data_91969373dfb3b134f1fd741aaf767f66
#
_entry.id   91969373dfb3b134f1fd741aaf767f66
#
_cell.length_a   1.000
_cell.length_b   1.000
_cell.length_c   1.000
_cell.angle_alpha   90.00
_cell.angle_beta   90.00
_cell.angle_gamma   90.00
#
_symmetry.space_group_name_H-M   'P 1'
#
loop_
_entity.id
_entity.type
_entity.pdbx_description
1 polymer ?
#
loop_
_entity_poly.entity_id
_entity_poly.type
_entity_poly.pdbx_seq_one_letter_code
_entity_poly.pdbx_strand_id
1 'polypeptide(L)'
;MNIWQAFIGVIATALTTFADLIGGFGIPYSWGWAIILFTLVIKLLTMPLTLQQLRASKAMQALQPEIQKLQKKHKGDREKMSQAQMELYKEAGVNPLGGCLPMLVQLPIWFALYRALFQLAEKGLLDEGFFWVPSLAGPVNEYAGLSWLWPLPPAVGWVVAIAYLILPVLTIVSQIIVQKMTVTPTPDPQQASMNQMMLLMPFMFGFFALQVPQGLVLYWVTSNIFSLIQQYFITGWGGLRPAPTTAAGAPAAVTSENPPDTKRTKSDGKRKRKR
;
A
#
# COMPACT_ATOMS: atom_id res chain seq x y z
N MET A 1 31.91 -5.22 -6.87
CA MET A 1 30.44 -5.26 -7.06
C MET A 1 29.82 -4.43 -5.96
N ASN A 2 29.05 -3.39 -6.31
CA ASN A 2 28.43 -2.50 -5.32
C ASN A 2 27.20 -3.24 -4.70
N ILE A 3 26.94 -3.02 -3.42
CA ILE A 3 25.84 -3.67 -2.68
C ILE A 3 24.51 -3.58 -3.45
N TRP A 4 24.27 -2.46 -4.12
CA TRP A 4 23.08 -2.23 -4.94
C TRP A 4 23.00 -3.20 -6.13
N GLN A 5 24.08 -3.40 -6.84
CA GLN A 5 24.14 -4.36 -7.96
C GLN A 5 23.99 -5.80 -7.49
N ALA A 6 24.55 -6.12 -6.30
CA ALA A 6 24.32 -7.43 -5.69
C ALA A 6 22.85 -7.66 -5.39
N PHE A 7 22.14 -6.66 -4.85
CA PHE A 7 20.73 -6.73 -4.55
C PHE A 7 19.85 -6.92 -5.80
N ILE A 8 20.13 -6.17 -6.88
CA ILE A 8 19.49 -6.36 -8.19
C ILE A 8 19.75 -7.79 -8.71
N GLY A 9 20.99 -8.27 -8.60
CA GLY A 9 21.35 -9.62 -9.02
C GLY A 9 20.59 -10.70 -8.26
N VAL A 10 20.41 -10.57 -6.96
CA VAL A 10 19.60 -11.50 -6.15
C VAL A 10 18.16 -11.57 -6.66
N ILE A 11 17.55 -10.42 -6.95
CA ILE A 11 16.17 -10.38 -7.47
C ILE A 11 16.11 -11.03 -8.87
N ALA A 12 17.05 -10.69 -9.76
CA ALA A 12 17.10 -11.27 -11.09
C ALA A 12 17.29 -12.79 -11.03
N THR A 13 18.19 -13.28 -10.19
CA THR A 13 18.42 -14.72 -9.97
C THR A 13 17.19 -15.41 -9.41
N ALA A 14 16.50 -14.82 -8.44
CA ALA A 14 15.28 -15.39 -7.88
C ALA A 14 14.17 -15.52 -8.95
N LEU A 15 13.98 -14.47 -9.78
CA LEU A 15 13.02 -14.50 -10.87
C LEU A 15 13.37 -15.59 -11.90
N THR A 16 14.65 -15.67 -12.30
CA THR A 16 15.13 -16.69 -13.25
C THR A 16 14.93 -18.09 -12.68
N THR A 17 15.31 -18.32 -11.43
CA THR A 17 15.13 -19.63 -10.77
C THR A 17 13.65 -20.04 -10.72
N PHE A 18 12.75 -19.11 -10.42
CA PHE A 18 11.32 -19.41 -10.42
C PHE A 18 10.81 -19.71 -11.83
N ALA A 19 11.25 -18.93 -12.84
CA ALA A 19 10.87 -19.18 -14.23
C ALA A 19 11.36 -20.55 -14.74
N ASP A 20 12.60 -20.91 -14.43
CA ASP A 20 13.20 -22.19 -14.80
C ASP A 20 12.49 -23.36 -14.11
N LEU A 21 12.18 -23.24 -12.82
CA LEU A 21 11.43 -24.26 -12.08
C LEU A 21 10.04 -24.46 -12.69
N ILE A 22 9.31 -23.39 -12.94
CA ILE A 22 7.94 -23.44 -13.50
C ILE A 22 7.98 -24.00 -14.92
N GLY A 23 8.92 -23.53 -15.74
CA GLY A 23 9.13 -24.02 -17.10
C GLY A 23 9.55 -25.50 -17.14
N GLY A 24 10.35 -25.93 -16.17
CA GLY A 24 10.76 -27.35 -16.01
C GLY A 24 9.59 -28.31 -15.73
N PHE A 25 8.49 -27.81 -15.17
CA PHE A 25 7.23 -28.57 -15.03
C PHE A 25 6.34 -28.51 -16.28
N GLY A 26 6.78 -27.87 -17.35
CA GLY A 26 6.00 -27.72 -18.59
C GLY A 26 4.82 -26.74 -18.47
N ILE A 27 4.81 -25.87 -17.44
CA ILE A 27 3.75 -24.88 -17.27
C ILE A 27 3.99 -23.71 -18.24
N PRO A 28 3.04 -23.37 -19.10
CA PRO A 28 3.17 -22.23 -20.01
C PRO A 28 3.22 -20.90 -19.25
N TYR A 29 3.79 -19.87 -19.89
CA TYR A 29 3.90 -18.53 -19.29
C TYR A 29 4.78 -18.48 -18.02
N SER A 30 5.91 -19.18 -18.07
CA SER A 30 6.79 -19.39 -16.92
C SER A 30 7.24 -18.08 -16.24
N TRP A 31 7.57 -17.07 -17.01
CA TRP A 31 7.98 -15.75 -16.50
C TRP A 31 6.86 -14.98 -15.83
N GLY A 32 5.64 -15.05 -16.37
CA GLY A 32 4.49 -14.42 -15.74
C GLY A 32 4.19 -15.01 -14.35
N TRP A 33 4.20 -16.35 -14.27
CA TRP A 33 4.03 -17.04 -12.99
C TRP A 33 5.21 -16.82 -12.03
N ALA A 34 6.44 -16.70 -12.54
CA ALA A 34 7.61 -16.38 -11.72
C ALA A 34 7.49 -15.00 -11.08
N ILE A 35 7.00 -13.99 -11.80
CA ILE A 35 6.75 -12.64 -11.27
C ILE A 35 5.66 -12.69 -10.20
N ILE A 36 4.57 -13.43 -10.43
CA ILE A 36 3.50 -13.60 -9.44
C ILE A 36 4.04 -14.27 -8.17
N LEU A 37 4.74 -15.39 -8.32
CA LEU A 37 5.31 -16.13 -7.19
C LEU A 37 6.30 -15.26 -6.40
N PHE A 38 7.21 -14.57 -7.10
CA PHE A 38 8.13 -13.63 -6.49
C PHE A 38 7.40 -12.54 -5.69
N THR A 39 6.33 -11.98 -6.28
CA THR A 39 5.50 -10.97 -5.61
C THR A 39 4.89 -11.51 -4.32
N LEU A 40 4.33 -12.73 -4.36
CA LEU A 40 3.75 -13.37 -3.19
C LEU A 40 4.79 -13.62 -2.10
N VAL A 41 5.98 -14.10 -2.46
CA VAL A 41 7.08 -14.30 -1.50
C VAL A 41 7.46 -12.98 -0.82
N ILE A 42 7.68 -11.92 -1.58
CA ILE A 42 7.99 -10.59 -1.03
C ILE A 42 6.84 -10.08 -0.13
N LYS A 43 5.60 -10.25 -0.54
CA LYS A 43 4.42 -9.86 0.25
C LYS A 43 4.32 -10.65 1.56
N LEU A 44 4.63 -11.93 1.55
CA LEU A 44 4.67 -12.75 2.77
C LEU A 44 5.80 -12.33 3.71
N LEU A 45 7.00 -12.06 3.18
CA LEU A 45 8.14 -11.58 3.97
C LEU A 45 7.86 -10.19 4.59
N THR A 46 7.20 -9.31 3.86
CA THR A 46 6.84 -7.96 4.34
C THR A 46 5.52 -7.93 5.09
N MET A 47 4.81 -9.06 5.21
CA MET A 47 3.51 -9.15 5.85
C MET A 47 3.49 -8.61 7.30
N PRO A 48 4.42 -8.96 8.21
CA PRO A 48 4.38 -8.43 9.56
C PRO A 48 4.45 -6.90 9.62
N LEU A 49 5.24 -6.29 8.74
CA LEU A 49 5.36 -4.84 8.63
C LEU A 49 4.06 -4.21 8.08
N THR A 50 3.47 -4.83 7.05
CA THR A 50 2.20 -4.38 6.48
C THR A 50 1.04 -4.50 7.49
N LEU A 51 1.02 -5.56 8.31
CA LEU A 51 0.03 -5.72 9.38
C LEU A 51 0.13 -4.61 10.43
N GLN A 52 1.34 -4.23 10.83
CA GLN A 52 1.55 -3.11 11.76
C GLN A 52 1.03 -1.79 11.16
N GLN A 53 1.32 -1.54 9.89
CA GLN A 53 0.80 -0.36 9.16
C GLN A 53 -0.73 -0.31 9.14
N LEU A 54 -1.37 -1.42 8.77
CA LEU A 54 -2.83 -1.49 8.69
C LEU A 54 -3.49 -1.31 10.06
N ARG A 55 -2.89 -1.85 11.13
CA ARG A 55 -3.35 -1.63 12.50
C ARG A 55 -3.19 -0.17 12.93
N ALA A 56 -2.04 0.45 12.63
CA ALA A 56 -1.81 1.87 12.90
C ALA A 56 -2.81 2.76 12.12
N SER A 57 -3.05 2.46 10.84
CA SER A 57 -4.05 3.16 10.03
C SER A 57 -5.46 3.03 10.61
N LYS A 58 -5.85 1.83 11.06
CA LYS A 58 -7.14 1.59 11.71
C LYS A 58 -7.28 2.37 13.03
N ALA A 59 -6.22 2.43 13.85
CA ALA A 59 -6.20 3.20 15.08
C ALA A 59 -6.34 4.71 14.80
N MET A 60 -5.63 5.24 13.80
CA MET A 60 -5.80 6.64 13.36
C MET A 60 -7.22 6.92 12.86
N GLN A 61 -7.84 5.98 12.13
CA GLN A 61 -9.24 6.10 11.71
C GLN A 61 -10.21 6.17 12.89
N ALA A 62 -9.97 5.41 13.95
CA ALA A 62 -10.80 5.43 15.16
C ALA A 62 -10.75 6.78 15.89
N LEU A 63 -9.64 7.51 15.78
CA LEU A 63 -9.47 8.85 16.39
C LEU A 63 -10.08 9.99 15.56
N GLN A 64 -10.59 9.73 14.35
CA GLN A 64 -11.18 10.76 13.49
C GLN A 64 -12.27 11.62 14.16
N PRO A 65 -13.23 11.07 14.94
CA PRO A 65 -14.25 11.89 15.61
C PRO A 65 -13.64 12.86 16.62
N GLU A 66 -12.56 12.48 17.30
CA GLU A 66 -11.86 13.35 18.27
C GLU A 66 -11.07 14.44 17.56
N ILE A 67 -10.40 14.10 16.46
CA ILE A 67 -9.73 15.08 15.61
C ILE A 67 -10.71 16.12 15.10
N GLN A 68 -11.92 15.72 14.69
CA GLN A 68 -12.97 16.67 14.27
C GLN A 68 -13.41 17.61 15.42
N LYS A 69 -13.46 17.13 16.66
CA LYS A 69 -13.74 17.99 17.83
C LYS A 69 -12.61 19.00 18.05
N LEU A 70 -11.35 18.57 17.94
CA LEU A 70 -10.18 19.45 18.04
C LEU A 70 -10.18 20.53 16.95
N GLN A 71 -10.53 20.17 15.72
CA GLN A 71 -10.65 21.12 14.61
C GLN A 71 -11.71 22.18 14.86
N LYS A 72 -12.87 21.80 15.41
CA LYS A 72 -13.91 22.76 15.81
C LYS A 72 -13.46 23.67 16.94
N LYS A 73 -12.68 23.14 17.88
CA LYS A 73 -12.17 23.88 19.05
C LYS A 73 -11.09 24.89 18.68
N HIS A 74 -10.22 24.55 17.73
CA HIS A 74 -9.06 25.35 17.32
C HIS A 74 -9.22 25.96 15.92
N LYS A 75 -10.46 26.32 15.54
CA LYS A 75 -10.73 26.97 14.23
C LYS A 75 -9.88 28.24 14.10
N GLY A 76 -9.06 28.29 13.02
CA GLY A 76 -8.22 29.44 12.69
C GLY A 76 -6.80 29.42 13.24
N ASP A 77 -6.47 28.52 14.19
CA ASP A 77 -5.13 28.39 14.76
C ASP A 77 -4.53 27.02 14.38
N ARG A 78 -3.80 27.00 13.24
CA ARG A 78 -3.21 25.77 12.70
C ARG A 78 -2.12 25.19 13.60
N GLU A 79 -1.40 26.03 14.32
CA GLU A 79 -0.31 25.59 15.19
C GLU A 79 -0.85 24.85 16.40
N LYS A 80 -1.83 25.44 17.11
CA LYS A 80 -2.51 24.77 18.23
C LYS A 80 -3.25 23.51 17.80
N MET A 81 -3.84 23.51 16.61
CA MET A 81 -4.49 22.34 16.03
C MET A 81 -3.49 21.19 15.86
N SER A 82 -2.32 21.47 15.25
CA SER A 82 -1.27 20.47 15.02
C SER A 82 -0.71 19.93 16.34
N GLN A 83 -0.48 20.80 17.32
CA GLN A 83 0.00 20.40 18.66
C GLN A 83 -1.02 19.51 19.37
N ALA A 84 -2.30 19.91 19.41
CA ALA A 84 -3.37 19.13 20.02
C ALA A 84 -3.60 17.77 19.33
N GLN A 85 -3.45 17.72 18.01
CA GLN A 85 -3.55 16.47 17.27
C GLN A 85 -2.38 15.52 17.58
N MET A 86 -1.15 16.06 17.71
CA MET A 86 0.01 15.27 18.10
C MET A 86 -0.09 14.75 19.52
N GLU A 87 -0.65 15.56 20.43
CA GLU A 87 -0.93 15.17 21.83
C GLU A 87 -1.97 14.05 21.88
N LEU A 88 -3.06 14.17 21.14
CA LEU A 88 -4.08 13.12 21.01
C LEU A 88 -3.47 11.79 20.51
N TYR A 89 -2.60 11.83 19.51
CA TYR A 89 -1.92 10.62 19.03
C TYR A 89 -1.01 10.00 20.10
N LYS A 90 -0.30 10.83 20.88
CA LYS A 90 0.55 10.36 21.98
C LYS A 90 -0.28 9.75 23.10
N GLU A 91 -1.38 10.38 23.50
CA GLU A 91 -2.30 9.86 24.52
C GLU A 91 -2.94 8.54 24.11
N ALA A 92 -3.31 8.41 22.83
CA ALA A 92 -3.86 7.19 22.27
C ALA A 92 -2.80 6.10 21.99
N GLY A 93 -1.50 6.39 22.20
CA GLY A 93 -0.41 5.46 21.91
C GLY A 93 -0.24 5.15 20.42
N VAL A 94 -0.73 6.02 19.53
CA VAL A 94 -0.71 5.83 18.08
C VAL A 94 0.46 6.59 17.47
N ASN A 95 1.38 5.89 16.80
CA ASN A 95 2.48 6.53 16.09
C ASN A 95 2.09 6.85 14.63
N PRO A 96 1.94 8.13 14.25
CA PRO A 96 1.58 8.51 12.89
C PRO A 96 2.67 8.13 11.85
N LEU A 97 3.93 8.05 12.27
CA LEU A 97 5.03 7.62 11.39
C LEU A 97 5.03 6.11 11.12
N GLY A 98 4.37 5.32 11.93
CA GLY A 98 4.24 3.86 11.72
C GLY A 98 3.49 3.52 10.43
N GLY A 99 2.66 4.42 9.92
CA GLY A 99 1.92 4.25 8.68
C GLY A 99 2.77 4.38 7.39
N CYS A 100 3.87 5.13 7.42
CA CYS A 100 4.72 5.35 6.24
C CYS A 100 5.96 4.44 6.17
N LEU A 101 6.33 3.77 7.26
CA LEU A 101 7.52 2.92 7.34
C LEU A 101 7.57 1.82 6.25
N PRO A 102 6.47 1.09 5.96
CA PRO A 102 6.47 0.10 4.90
C PRO A 102 6.76 0.67 3.51
N MET A 103 6.34 1.91 3.25
CA MET A 103 6.64 2.58 1.98
C MET A 103 8.15 2.78 1.80
N LEU A 104 8.86 3.18 2.86
CA LEU A 104 10.33 3.36 2.83
C LEU A 104 11.06 2.04 2.57
N VAL A 105 10.58 0.93 3.15
CA VAL A 105 11.14 -0.42 2.90
C VAL A 105 10.81 -0.90 1.49
N GLN A 106 9.65 -0.57 0.98
CA GLN A 106 9.19 -0.98 -0.35
C GLN A 106 9.93 -0.30 -1.49
N LEU A 107 10.39 0.97 -1.32
CA LEU A 107 11.07 1.72 -2.38
C LEU A 107 12.33 1.03 -2.91
N PRO A 108 13.30 0.59 -2.07
CA PRO A 108 14.47 -0.13 -2.56
C PRO A 108 14.12 -1.42 -3.31
N ILE A 109 13.13 -2.17 -2.81
CA ILE A 109 12.67 -3.41 -3.46
C ILE A 109 12.09 -3.10 -4.83
N TRP A 110 11.29 -2.06 -4.94
CA TRP A 110 10.67 -1.64 -6.18
C TRP A 110 11.72 -1.20 -7.22
N PHE A 111 12.67 -0.34 -6.83
CA PHE A 111 13.73 0.11 -7.75
C PHE A 111 14.63 -1.04 -8.20
N ALA A 112 14.95 -1.97 -7.30
CA ALA A 112 15.76 -3.12 -7.65
C ALA A 112 15.02 -4.09 -8.59
N LEU A 113 13.73 -4.33 -8.34
CA LEU A 113 12.88 -5.13 -9.22
C LEU A 113 12.72 -4.48 -10.60
N TYR A 114 12.48 -3.16 -10.65
CA TYR A 114 12.44 -2.39 -11.89
C TYR A 114 13.72 -2.62 -12.72
N ARG A 115 14.89 -2.44 -12.10
CA ARG A 115 16.18 -2.66 -12.77
C ARG A 115 16.40 -4.11 -13.17
N ALA A 116 16.01 -5.07 -12.34
CA ALA A 116 16.13 -6.48 -12.65
C ALA A 116 15.26 -6.87 -13.86
N LEU A 117 14.00 -6.44 -13.91
CA LEU A 117 13.09 -6.72 -15.02
C LEU A 117 13.56 -6.06 -16.32
N PHE A 118 14.08 -4.83 -16.27
CA PHE A 118 14.69 -4.21 -17.45
C PHE A 118 15.87 -5.01 -17.98
N GLN A 119 16.80 -5.44 -17.11
CA GLN A 119 17.94 -6.27 -17.50
C GLN A 119 17.52 -7.63 -18.08
N LEU A 120 16.44 -8.22 -17.57
CA LEU A 120 15.89 -9.48 -18.10
C LEU A 120 15.20 -9.26 -19.45
N ALA A 121 14.51 -8.13 -19.62
CA ALA A 121 13.91 -7.74 -20.90
C ALA A 121 14.98 -7.47 -21.97
N GLU A 122 16.05 -6.73 -21.64
CA GLU A 122 17.19 -6.49 -22.55
C GLU A 122 17.88 -7.79 -23.02
N LYS A 123 17.80 -8.85 -22.21
CA LYS A 123 18.31 -10.20 -22.57
C LYS A 123 17.32 -11.03 -23.38
N GLY A 124 16.14 -10.49 -23.71
CA GLY A 124 15.08 -11.21 -24.42
C GLY A 124 14.36 -12.28 -23.60
N LEU A 125 14.60 -12.35 -22.28
CA LEU A 125 14.01 -13.37 -21.42
C LEU A 125 12.54 -13.11 -21.10
N LEU A 126 12.08 -11.89 -21.25
CA LEU A 126 10.69 -11.47 -20.99
C LEU A 126 9.85 -11.31 -22.27
N ASP A 127 10.32 -11.77 -23.42
CA ASP A 127 9.59 -11.69 -24.69
C ASP A 127 8.40 -12.66 -24.72
N GLU A 128 8.34 -13.58 -23.76
CA GLU A 128 7.19 -14.46 -23.53
C GLU A 128 5.93 -13.63 -23.16
N GLY A 129 4.79 -14.00 -23.75
CA GLY A 129 3.49 -13.43 -23.39
C GLY A 129 2.98 -13.94 -22.05
N PHE A 130 1.85 -13.36 -21.57
CA PHE A 130 1.15 -13.84 -20.40
C PHE A 130 -0.35 -13.66 -20.57
N PHE A 131 -1.08 -14.73 -20.78
CA PHE A 131 -2.51 -14.72 -21.13
C PHE A 131 -2.80 -13.82 -22.35
N TRP A 132 -3.37 -12.65 -22.12
CA TRP A 132 -3.69 -11.65 -23.15
C TRP A 132 -2.55 -10.67 -23.43
N VAL A 133 -1.52 -10.63 -22.58
CA VAL A 133 -0.37 -9.75 -22.75
C VAL A 133 0.57 -10.35 -23.79
N PRO A 134 0.87 -9.65 -24.90
CA PRO A 134 1.67 -10.22 -25.97
C PRO A 134 3.14 -10.49 -25.58
N SER A 135 3.72 -9.62 -24.74
CA SER A 135 5.08 -9.76 -24.22
C SER A 135 5.21 -9.07 -22.86
N LEU A 136 5.88 -9.71 -21.91
CA LEU A 136 6.17 -9.12 -20.59
C LEU A 136 7.29 -8.07 -20.66
N ALA A 137 8.13 -8.08 -21.68
CA ALA A 137 9.11 -7.04 -21.97
C ALA A 137 8.47 -5.79 -22.61
N GLY A 138 7.45 -6.01 -23.45
CA GLY A 138 6.84 -4.97 -24.27
C GLY A 138 5.89 -4.03 -23.52
N PRO A 139 5.41 -3.00 -24.22
CA PRO A 139 5.83 -2.55 -25.56
C PRO A 139 7.11 -1.68 -25.54
N VAL A 140 7.64 -1.34 -24.38
CA VAL A 140 8.73 -0.35 -24.18
C VAL A 140 10.12 -0.87 -24.56
N ASN A 141 10.28 -2.17 -24.77
CA ASN A 141 11.50 -2.76 -25.34
C ASN A 141 11.71 -2.40 -26.82
N GLU A 142 10.61 -2.19 -27.56
CA GLU A 142 10.64 -1.86 -28.99
C GLU A 142 10.36 -0.39 -29.26
N TYR A 143 9.57 0.25 -28.39
CA TYR A 143 9.08 1.61 -28.55
C TYR A 143 9.45 2.49 -27.36
N ALA A 144 10.09 3.63 -27.63
CA ALA A 144 10.45 4.56 -26.56
C ALA A 144 9.22 5.29 -25.99
N GLY A 145 9.00 5.18 -24.68
CA GLY A 145 7.93 5.89 -23.97
C GLY A 145 6.53 5.53 -24.48
N LEU A 146 5.80 6.50 -25.01
CA LEU A 146 4.44 6.35 -25.51
C LEU A 146 4.35 6.21 -27.04
N SER A 147 5.47 6.08 -27.76
CA SER A 147 5.48 6.01 -29.22
C SER A 147 4.78 4.76 -29.79
N TRP A 148 4.55 3.73 -28.97
CA TRP A 148 3.74 2.58 -29.35
C TRP A 148 2.23 2.88 -29.43
N LEU A 149 1.76 3.91 -28.71
CA LEU A 149 0.35 4.30 -28.63
C LEU A 149 0.05 5.58 -29.41
N TRP A 150 1.00 6.51 -29.50
CA TRP A 150 0.84 7.81 -30.13
C TRP A 150 1.98 8.13 -31.09
N PRO A 151 1.76 8.70 -32.31
CA PRO A 151 0.45 9.18 -32.83
C PRO A 151 -0.49 8.06 -33.28
N LEU A 152 -1.78 8.39 -33.39
CA LEU A 152 -2.79 7.44 -33.85
C LEU A 152 -2.73 7.25 -35.38
N PRO A 153 -2.93 6.03 -35.91
CA PRO A 153 -3.20 4.77 -35.19
C PRO A 153 -1.97 4.22 -34.44
N PRO A 154 -2.19 3.43 -33.36
CA PRO A 154 -1.08 2.86 -32.60
C PRO A 154 -0.09 2.08 -33.46
N ALA A 155 1.22 2.28 -33.24
CA ALA A 155 2.27 1.61 -34.00
C ALA A 155 2.19 0.06 -33.90
N VAL A 156 1.77 -0.45 -32.75
CA VAL A 156 1.55 -1.88 -32.50
C VAL A 156 0.20 -2.42 -33.03
N GLY A 157 -0.64 -1.55 -33.62
CA GLY A 157 -2.01 -1.89 -34.00
C GLY A 157 -3.00 -1.91 -32.82
N TRP A 158 -4.29 -1.72 -33.13
CA TRP A 158 -5.33 -1.54 -32.10
C TRP A 158 -5.51 -2.74 -31.15
N VAL A 159 -5.47 -3.97 -31.68
CA VAL A 159 -5.67 -5.20 -30.87
C VAL A 159 -4.57 -5.35 -29.84
N VAL A 160 -3.32 -5.18 -30.27
CA VAL A 160 -2.13 -5.30 -29.40
C VAL A 160 -2.09 -4.12 -28.40
N ALA A 161 -2.42 -2.92 -28.85
CA ALA A 161 -2.50 -1.74 -27.97
C ALA A 161 -3.53 -1.95 -26.84
N ILE A 162 -4.72 -2.45 -27.16
CA ILE A 162 -5.75 -2.77 -26.17
C ILE A 162 -5.25 -3.84 -25.20
N ALA A 163 -4.59 -4.89 -25.69
CA ALA A 163 -4.03 -5.94 -24.85
C ALA A 163 -3.01 -5.39 -23.84
N TYR A 164 -2.13 -4.49 -24.26
CA TYR A 164 -1.17 -3.82 -23.37
C TYR A 164 -1.81 -2.82 -22.40
N LEU A 165 -2.97 -2.23 -22.73
CA LEU A 165 -3.67 -1.27 -21.87
C LEU A 165 -4.42 -1.94 -20.69
N ILE A 166 -4.73 -3.22 -20.77
CA ILE A 166 -5.51 -3.93 -19.74
C ILE A 166 -4.79 -3.88 -18.37
N LEU A 167 -3.50 -4.22 -18.31
CA LEU A 167 -2.77 -4.21 -17.04
C LEU A 167 -2.63 -2.81 -16.41
N PRO A 168 -2.27 -1.74 -17.13
CA PRO A 168 -2.32 -0.37 -16.60
C PRO A 168 -3.69 0.04 -16.07
N VAL A 169 -4.77 -0.29 -16.77
CA VAL A 169 -6.14 -0.02 -16.30
C VAL A 169 -6.44 -0.81 -15.01
N LEU A 170 -6.09 -2.09 -14.97
CA LEU A 170 -6.22 -2.90 -13.75
C LEU A 170 -5.39 -2.34 -12.58
N THR A 171 -4.22 -1.78 -12.86
CA THR A 171 -3.39 -1.11 -11.86
C THR A 171 -4.14 0.10 -11.28
N ILE A 172 -4.69 0.97 -12.12
CA ILE A 172 -5.47 2.15 -11.67
C ILE A 172 -6.67 1.70 -10.83
N VAL A 173 -7.47 0.77 -11.34
CA VAL A 173 -8.69 0.31 -10.67
C VAL A 173 -8.38 -0.34 -9.33
N SER A 174 -7.44 -1.28 -9.30
CA SER A 174 -7.07 -1.96 -8.06
C SER A 174 -6.49 -1.00 -7.03
N GLN A 175 -5.68 -0.02 -7.45
CA GLN A 175 -5.10 0.99 -6.57
C GLN A 175 -6.14 1.95 -6.01
N ILE A 176 -7.13 2.37 -6.81
CA ILE A 176 -8.27 3.18 -6.33
C ILE A 176 -9.05 2.41 -5.27
N ILE A 177 -9.29 1.11 -5.46
CA ILE A 177 -10.02 0.29 -4.49
C ILE A 177 -9.22 0.19 -3.17
N VAL A 178 -7.93 -0.16 -3.22
CA VAL A 178 -7.05 -0.20 -2.03
C VAL A 178 -7.08 1.14 -1.30
N GLN A 179 -6.96 2.24 -2.03
CA GLN A 179 -6.93 3.58 -1.46
C GLN A 179 -8.25 3.96 -0.80
N LYS A 180 -9.39 3.69 -1.44
CA LYS A 180 -10.72 3.94 -0.85
C LYS A 180 -10.98 3.10 0.39
N MET A 181 -10.42 1.90 0.49
CA MET A 181 -10.49 1.10 1.71
C MET A 181 -9.67 1.70 2.86
N THR A 182 -8.59 2.41 2.55
CA THR A 182 -7.66 2.98 3.55
C THR A 182 -8.08 4.38 4.00
N VAL A 183 -8.60 5.18 3.08
CA VAL A 183 -8.95 6.58 3.34
C VAL A 183 -10.33 6.70 3.95
N THR A 184 -10.44 7.38 5.09
CA THR A 184 -11.72 7.76 5.69
C THR A 184 -12.17 9.12 5.19
N PRO A 185 -13.46 9.27 4.82
CA PRO A 185 -14.04 10.59 4.54
C PRO A 185 -13.89 11.51 5.74
N THR A 186 -13.39 12.71 5.53
CA THR A 186 -13.23 13.72 6.58
C THR A 186 -13.91 15.02 6.16
N PRO A 187 -14.59 15.72 7.08
CA PRO A 187 -15.14 17.04 6.83
C PRO A 187 -14.08 18.16 6.88
N ASP A 188 -12.83 17.85 7.25
CA ASP A 188 -11.74 18.81 7.27
C ASP A 188 -11.30 19.17 5.84
N PRO A 189 -11.37 20.45 5.43
CA PRO A 189 -10.97 20.87 4.08
C PRO A 189 -9.51 20.56 3.76
N GLN A 190 -8.60 20.65 4.75
CA GLN A 190 -7.18 20.37 4.54
C GLN A 190 -6.92 18.87 4.32
N GLN A 191 -7.54 18.04 5.14
CA GLN A 191 -7.43 16.58 5.02
C GLN A 191 -8.20 16.09 3.78
N ALA A 192 -9.32 16.71 3.44
CA ALA A 192 -10.06 16.43 2.20
C ALA A 192 -9.22 16.76 0.96
N SER A 193 -8.49 17.89 0.96
CA SER A 193 -7.57 18.25 -0.12
C SER A 193 -6.43 17.24 -0.25
N MET A 194 -5.85 16.79 0.87
CA MET A 194 -4.81 15.75 0.87
C MET A 194 -5.36 14.41 0.35
N ASN A 195 -6.56 14.03 0.77
CA ASN A 195 -7.23 12.83 0.29
C ASN A 195 -7.52 12.91 -1.23
N GLN A 196 -7.91 14.09 -1.73
CA GLN A 196 -8.13 14.31 -3.15
C GLN A 196 -6.82 14.22 -3.95
N MET A 197 -5.72 14.77 -3.43
CA MET A 197 -4.40 14.64 -4.04
C MET A 197 -3.93 13.17 -4.07
N MET A 198 -4.19 12.41 -3.01
CA MET A 198 -3.92 10.98 -2.98
C MET A 198 -4.73 10.20 -4.01
N LEU A 199 -5.98 10.62 -4.32
CA LEU A 199 -6.81 10.01 -5.36
C LEU A 199 -6.26 10.22 -6.79
N LEU A 200 -5.39 11.21 -6.98
CA LEU A 200 -4.70 11.44 -8.26
C LEU A 200 -3.53 10.46 -8.48
N MET A 201 -2.96 9.94 -7.39
CA MET A 201 -1.80 9.05 -7.43
C MET A 201 -2.01 7.78 -8.30
N PRO A 202 -3.15 7.06 -8.24
CA PRO A 202 -3.41 5.91 -9.11
C PRO A 202 -3.31 6.22 -10.61
N PHE A 203 -3.76 7.41 -11.02
CA PHE A 203 -3.68 7.84 -12.43
C PHE A 203 -2.24 8.11 -12.84
N MET A 204 -1.43 8.72 -11.96
CA MET A 204 0.00 8.91 -12.18
C MET A 204 0.71 7.56 -12.32
N PHE A 205 0.40 6.58 -11.47
CA PHE A 205 0.94 5.22 -11.59
C PHE A 205 0.48 4.51 -12.87
N GLY A 206 -0.79 4.68 -13.26
CA GLY A 206 -1.30 4.16 -14.52
C GLY A 206 -0.60 4.76 -15.74
N PHE A 207 -0.34 6.06 -15.72
CA PHE A 207 0.44 6.74 -16.77
C PHE A 207 1.89 6.21 -16.81
N PHE A 208 2.50 6.01 -15.64
CA PHE A 208 3.84 5.43 -15.56
C PHE A 208 3.86 3.96 -16.05
N ALA A 209 2.80 3.20 -15.78
CA ALA A 209 2.64 1.82 -16.23
C ALA A 209 2.66 1.66 -17.76
N LEU A 210 2.33 2.72 -18.52
CA LEU A 210 2.44 2.74 -19.98
C LEU A 210 3.89 2.85 -20.49
N GLN A 211 4.84 3.15 -19.61
CA GLN A 211 6.23 3.46 -19.95
C GLN A 211 7.23 2.47 -19.38
N VAL A 212 6.75 1.35 -18.87
CA VAL A 212 7.57 0.30 -18.25
C VAL A 212 7.22 -1.08 -18.82
N PRO A 213 8.09 -2.08 -18.70
CA PRO A 213 7.80 -3.45 -19.10
C PRO A 213 6.54 -3.98 -18.42
N GLN A 214 5.71 -4.72 -19.15
CA GLN A 214 4.47 -5.30 -18.63
C GLN A 214 4.69 -6.25 -17.44
N GLY A 215 5.85 -6.86 -17.33
CA GLY A 215 6.24 -7.66 -16.16
C GLY A 215 6.22 -6.84 -14.86
N LEU A 216 6.61 -5.56 -14.89
CA LEU A 216 6.53 -4.67 -13.72
C LEU A 216 5.08 -4.28 -13.42
N VAL A 217 4.27 -4.08 -14.46
CA VAL A 217 2.84 -3.77 -14.29
C VAL A 217 2.10 -4.98 -13.71
N LEU A 218 2.45 -6.20 -14.15
CA LEU A 218 1.94 -7.45 -13.59
C LEU A 218 2.27 -7.59 -12.10
N TYR A 219 3.52 -7.25 -11.71
CA TYR A 219 3.91 -7.16 -10.30
C TYR A 219 2.99 -6.21 -9.52
N TRP A 220 2.69 -5.01 -10.04
CA TRP A 220 1.81 -4.07 -9.35
C TRP A 220 0.40 -4.57 -9.19
N VAL A 221 -0.20 -5.10 -10.25
CA VAL A 221 -1.55 -5.68 -10.19
C VAL A 221 -1.60 -6.80 -9.16
N THR A 222 -0.66 -7.73 -9.20
CA THR A 222 -0.56 -8.84 -8.23
C THR A 222 -0.38 -8.32 -6.80
N SER A 223 0.51 -7.34 -6.62
CA SER A 223 0.75 -6.67 -5.33
C SER A 223 -0.50 -5.99 -4.78
N ASN A 224 -1.28 -5.32 -5.63
CA ASN A 224 -2.53 -4.66 -5.25
C ASN A 224 -3.61 -5.68 -4.87
N ILE A 225 -3.76 -6.75 -5.66
CA ILE A 225 -4.71 -7.84 -5.35
C ILE A 225 -4.40 -8.45 -3.97
N PHE A 226 -3.13 -8.74 -3.71
CA PHE A 226 -2.71 -9.26 -2.41
C PHE A 226 -3.02 -8.26 -1.28
N SER A 227 -2.74 -6.98 -1.50
CA SER A 227 -3.04 -5.91 -0.54
C SER A 227 -4.54 -5.76 -0.28
N LEU A 228 -5.39 -5.90 -1.31
CA LEU A 228 -6.85 -5.91 -1.17
C LEU A 228 -7.32 -7.05 -0.26
N ILE A 229 -6.78 -8.24 -0.49
CA ILE A 229 -7.10 -9.42 0.33
C ILE A 229 -6.69 -9.18 1.79
N GLN A 230 -5.43 -8.74 2.04
CA GLN A 230 -4.95 -8.44 3.38
C GLN A 230 -5.81 -7.38 4.08
N GLN A 231 -6.12 -6.30 3.38
CA GLN A 231 -6.89 -5.19 3.92
C GLN A 231 -8.31 -5.60 4.25
N TYR A 232 -8.94 -6.41 3.40
CA TYR A 232 -10.27 -6.95 3.66
C TYR A 232 -10.34 -7.74 4.98
N PHE A 233 -9.35 -8.60 5.25
CA PHE A 233 -9.31 -9.38 6.49
C PHE A 233 -9.02 -8.55 7.75
N ILE A 234 -8.34 -7.41 7.62
CA ILE A 234 -7.90 -6.60 8.78
C ILE A 234 -8.86 -5.45 9.07
N THR A 235 -9.25 -4.69 8.04
CA THR A 235 -10.08 -3.50 8.15
C THR A 235 -11.49 -3.69 7.58
N GLY A 236 -11.76 -4.83 6.93
CA GLY A 236 -12.98 -5.03 6.17
C GLY A 236 -13.02 -4.12 4.94
N TRP A 237 -14.21 -3.73 4.52
CA TRP A 237 -14.41 -2.85 3.37
C TRP A 237 -14.00 -1.38 3.62
N GLY A 238 -13.63 -1.01 4.87
CA GLY A 238 -13.17 0.34 5.22
C GLY A 238 -14.08 1.45 4.69
N GLY A 239 -13.50 2.45 4.03
CA GLY A 239 -14.22 3.58 3.45
C GLY A 239 -15.12 3.27 2.25
N LEU A 240 -15.16 2.03 1.76
CA LEU A 240 -16.10 1.59 0.71
C LEU A 240 -17.51 1.30 1.26
N ARG A 241 -17.65 1.06 2.57
CA ARG A 241 -18.98 0.99 3.20
C ARG A 241 -19.43 2.40 3.54
N PRO A 242 -20.65 2.81 3.15
CA PRO A 242 -21.26 4.00 3.72
C PRO A 242 -21.26 3.86 5.24
N ALA A 243 -20.79 4.90 5.94
CA ALA A 243 -20.91 4.93 7.40
C ALA A 243 -22.38 4.62 7.74
N PRO A 244 -22.66 3.66 8.64
CA PRO A 244 -24.03 3.43 9.06
C PRO A 244 -24.53 4.77 9.63
N THR A 245 -25.62 5.26 9.07
CA THR A 245 -26.40 6.39 9.58
C THR A 245 -27.11 5.94 10.86
N THR A 246 -26.36 5.49 11.85
CA THR A 246 -26.86 5.23 13.18
C THR A 246 -26.53 6.43 14.04
N ALA A 247 -27.61 7.07 14.44
CA ALA A 247 -27.80 7.99 15.52
C ALA A 247 -26.61 8.11 16.51
N ALA A 248 -26.25 9.33 16.78
CA ALA A 248 -25.46 9.72 17.94
C ALA A 248 -25.95 8.94 19.18
N GLY A 249 -25.05 8.18 19.80
CA GLY A 249 -25.32 7.68 21.15
C GLY A 249 -25.05 6.19 21.38
N ALA A 250 -23.76 5.82 21.43
CA ALA A 250 -23.24 4.90 22.43
C ALA A 250 -21.70 4.96 22.40
N PRO A 251 -21.03 5.36 23.47
CA PRO A 251 -19.58 5.16 23.59
C PRO A 251 -19.35 3.65 23.71
N ALA A 252 -18.58 3.08 22.78
CA ALA A 252 -18.05 1.73 22.96
C ALA A 252 -17.27 1.73 24.27
N ALA A 253 -17.74 0.99 25.24
CA ALA A 253 -17.05 0.73 26.48
C ALA A 253 -15.71 0.09 26.15
N VAL A 254 -14.64 0.85 26.35
CA VAL A 254 -13.30 0.32 26.47
C VAL A 254 -13.31 -0.44 27.80
N THR A 255 -13.42 -1.76 27.73
CA THR A 255 -13.15 -2.62 28.87
C THR A 255 -11.67 -2.44 29.21
N SER A 256 -11.40 -1.52 30.13
CA SER A 256 -10.13 -1.46 30.83
C SER A 256 -10.08 -2.68 31.74
N GLU A 257 -9.37 -3.70 31.31
CA GLU A 257 -8.93 -4.79 32.17
C GLU A 257 -7.90 -4.18 33.15
N ASN A 258 -8.36 -3.91 34.37
CA ASN A 258 -7.55 -3.47 35.48
C ASN A 258 -6.54 -4.57 35.84
N PRO A 259 -5.25 -4.25 36.02
CA PRO A 259 -4.32 -5.16 36.69
C PRO A 259 -4.65 -5.26 38.19
N PRO A 260 -4.36 -6.40 38.83
CA PRO A 260 -4.84 -6.73 40.16
C PRO A 260 -4.22 -5.83 41.25
N ASP A 261 -5.10 -5.38 42.12
CA ASP A 261 -4.91 -4.59 43.32
C ASP A 261 -3.87 -5.20 44.24
N THR A 262 -2.71 -4.59 44.38
CA THR A 262 -1.75 -4.91 45.47
C THR A 262 -2.20 -4.19 46.74
N LYS A 263 -2.68 -4.98 47.65
CA LYS A 263 -3.01 -4.66 49.04
C LYS A 263 -1.99 -3.70 49.68
N ARG A 264 -2.39 -2.49 49.95
CA ARG A 264 -1.67 -1.60 50.86
C ARG A 264 -2.32 -1.69 52.21
N THR A 265 -1.64 -2.38 53.13
CA THR A 265 -1.92 -2.50 54.53
C THR A 265 -2.07 -1.13 55.19
N LYS A 266 -3.19 -0.96 55.88
CA LYS A 266 -3.42 0.13 56.84
C LYS A 266 -2.41 0.02 57.99
N SER A 267 -1.65 1.08 58.22
CA SER A 267 -0.99 1.34 59.48
C SER A 267 -1.71 2.51 60.16
N ASP A 268 -2.37 2.10 61.22
CA ASP A 268 -2.99 2.99 62.23
C ASP A 268 -1.91 3.81 62.93
N GLY A 269 -2.06 5.10 63.05
CA GLY A 269 -1.16 6.02 63.77
C GLY A 269 -1.91 7.20 64.34
N LYS A 270 -2.70 6.90 65.38
CA LYS A 270 -3.25 7.91 66.32
C LYS A 270 -2.11 8.74 66.91
N ARG A 271 -2.12 10.06 66.82
CA ARG A 271 -1.61 10.88 67.91
C ARG A 271 -2.32 12.24 67.98
N LYS A 272 -2.90 12.36 69.13
CA LYS A 272 -3.55 13.50 69.80
C LYS A 272 -2.60 14.71 70.01
N ARG A 273 -3.20 15.90 70.05
CA ARG A 273 -3.12 16.93 71.05
C ARG A 273 -2.16 18.12 70.88
N LYS A 274 -2.82 19.29 70.99
CA LYS A 274 -2.49 20.52 71.78
C LYS A 274 -1.31 21.37 71.22
N ARG A 275 -1.49 22.58 70.98
CA ARG A 275 -2.07 23.75 71.64
C ARG A 275 -2.37 24.83 70.60
#